data_b204d2442462ca9798bc3cdd8b08077c
#
_entry.id   b204d2442462ca9798bc3cdd8b08077c
#
_cell.length_a   1.000
_cell.length_b   1.000
_cell.length_c   1.000
_cell.angle_alpha   90.00
_cell.angle_beta   90.00
_cell.angle_gamma   90.00
#
_symmetry.space_group_name_H-M   'P 1'
#
loop_
_entity.id
_entity.type
_entity.pdbx_description
1 polymer ?
#
loop_
_entity_poly.entity_id
_entity_poly.type
_entity_poly.pdbx_seq_one_letter_code
_entity_poly.pdbx_strand_id
1 'polypeptide(L)'
;MCKECAITENIFQICRFAIVGGLNTLIDWAVYFILVGLYPIESVIFYTFAKGVSYLCGMLNSYLLNRCWTFKGSQSTNEVRRLIRFLLVNTVSLGINSLSIYVFLNLNLSHITSLFLATALTFSFNFTLNKLWVFRENRMMVKATRG
;
A
#
# COMPACT_ATOMS: atom_id res chain seq x y z
N MET A 1 5.78 -10.63 -26.82
CA MET A 1 5.05 -10.98 -25.58
C MET A 1 3.57 -10.81 -25.89
N CYS A 2 2.77 -11.87 -25.81
CA CYS A 2 1.36 -11.89 -26.24
C CYS A 2 0.53 -10.96 -25.32
N LYS A 3 -0.48 -10.25 -25.88
CA LYS A 3 -1.34 -9.34 -25.08
C LYS A 3 -2.05 -10.08 -23.93
N GLU A 4 -2.45 -11.32 -24.15
CA GLU A 4 -3.08 -12.14 -23.10
C GLU A 4 -2.16 -12.44 -21.92
N CYS A 5 -0.88 -12.71 -22.16
CA CYS A 5 0.10 -12.94 -21.10
C CYS A 5 0.32 -11.69 -20.22
N ALA A 6 0.28 -10.50 -20.85
CA ALA A 6 0.42 -9.24 -20.11
C ALA A 6 -0.83 -8.91 -19.27
N ILE A 7 -2.02 -9.25 -19.72
CA ILE A 7 -3.28 -9.06 -18.99
C ILE A 7 -3.29 -9.98 -17.76
N THR A 8 -2.94 -11.24 -17.93
CA THR A 8 -2.90 -12.23 -16.85
C THR A 8 -1.89 -11.83 -15.77
N GLU A 9 -0.68 -11.38 -16.13
CA GLU A 9 0.29 -10.86 -15.17
C GLU A 9 -0.24 -9.65 -14.39
N ASN A 10 -0.95 -8.74 -15.06
CA ASN A 10 -1.53 -7.58 -14.39
C ASN A 10 -2.58 -7.97 -13.35
N ILE A 11 -3.46 -8.93 -13.68
CA ILE A 11 -4.48 -9.43 -12.74
C ILE A 11 -3.80 -10.08 -11.52
N PHE A 12 -2.80 -10.92 -11.73
CA PHE A 12 -2.05 -11.52 -10.62
C PHE A 12 -1.36 -10.48 -9.75
N GLN A 13 -0.81 -9.42 -10.33
CA GLN A 13 -0.21 -8.32 -9.55
C GLN A 13 -1.25 -7.58 -8.72
N ILE A 14 -2.46 -7.33 -9.24
CA ILE A 14 -3.57 -6.70 -8.49
C ILE A 14 -3.98 -7.60 -7.32
N CYS A 15 -4.17 -8.90 -7.55
CA CYS A 15 -4.52 -9.84 -6.50
C CYS A 15 -3.45 -9.91 -5.40
N ARG A 16 -2.17 -10.01 -5.77
CA ARG A 16 -1.06 -9.99 -4.80
C ARG A 16 -1.03 -8.69 -4.01
N PHE A 17 -1.22 -7.55 -4.67
CA PHE A 17 -1.27 -6.25 -4.01
C PHE A 17 -2.43 -6.15 -3.00
N ALA A 18 -3.60 -6.67 -3.34
CA ALA A 18 -4.75 -6.73 -2.44
C ALA A 18 -4.48 -7.64 -1.23
N ILE A 19 -3.88 -8.82 -1.44
CA ILE A 19 -3.48 -9.74 -0.37
C ILE A 19 -2.46 -9.06 0.56
N VAL A 20 -1.45 -8.39 0.00
CA VAL A 20 -0.46 -7.63 0.79
C VAL A 20 -1.14 -6.54 1.62
N GLY A 21 -2.12 -5.82 1.06
CA GLY A 21 -2.90 -4.83 1.80
C GLY A 21 -3.67 -5.43 2.98
N GLY A 22 -4.30 -6.60 2.79
CA GLY A 22 -4.97 -7.35 3.85
C GLY A 22 -4.00 -7.80 4.96
N LEU A 23 -2.87 -8.41 4.58
CA LEU A 23 -1.83 -8.83 5.53
C LEU A 23 -1.26 -7.65 6.31
N ASN A 24 -1.08 -6.50 5.65
CA ASN A 24 -0.64 -5.27 6.29
C ASN A 24 -1.60 -4.82 7.40
N THR A 25 -2.90 -4.86 7.13
CA THR A 25 -3.94 -4.53 8.11
C THR A 25 -3.91 -5.50 9.29
N LEU A 26 -3.74 -6.79 9.04
CA LEU A 26 -3.64 -7.80 10.09
C LEU A 26 -2.41 -7.59 10.99
N ILE A 27 -1.26 -7.26 10.40
CA ILE A 27 -0.04 -6.97 11.15
C ILE A 27 -0.19 -5.69 11.98
N ASP A 28 -0.77 -4.62 11.41
CA ASP A 28 -1.06 -3.39 12.13
C ASP A 28 -1.94 -3.68 13.36
N TRP A 29 -3.01 -4.41 13.20
CA TRP A 29 -3.88 -4.80 14.33
C TRP A 29 -3.16 -5.68 15.34
N ALA A 30 -2.43 -6.69 14.89
CA ALA A 30 -1.71 -7.59 15.79
C ALA A 30 -0.70 -6.82 16.65
N VAL A 31 0.12 -5.97 16.05
CA VAL A 31 1.10 -5.15 16.78
C VAL A 31 0.41 -4.18 17.72
N TYR A 32 -0.68 -3.54 17.29
CA TYR A 32 -1.45 -2.63 18.16
C TYR A 32 -1.97 -3.34 19.41
N PHE A 33 -2.67 -4.47 19.24
CA PHE A 33 -3.24 -5.20 20.36
C PHE A 33 -2.17 -5.81 21.27
N ILE A 34 -1.02 -6.24 20.73
CA ILE A 34 0.11 -6.71 21.54
C ILE A 34 0.64 -5.57 22.40
N LEU A 35 0.86 -4.37 21.84
CA LEU A 35 1.39 -3.23 22.60
C LEU A 35 0.41 -2.80 23.71
N VAL A 36 -0.87 -2.70 23.39
CA VAL A 36 -1.91 -2.32 24.38
C VAL A 36 -2.09 -3.39 25.45
N GLY A 37 -1.97 -4.67 25.09
CA GLY A 37 -2.12 -5.79 26.04
C GLY A 37 -0.90 -5.96 26.98
N LEU A 38 0.31 -5.69 26.47
CA LEU A 38 1.54 -5.77 27.29
C LEU A 38 1.71 -4.57 28.24
N TYR A 39 1.23 -3.41 27.83
CA TYR A 39 1.34 -2.16 28.59
C TYR A 39 -0.04 -1.58 28.85
N PRO A 40 -0.76 -2.01 29.90
CA PRO A 40 -2.11 -1.54 30.21
C PRO A 40 -2.08 -0.11 30.78
N ILE A 41 -1.59 0.83 30.01
CA ILE A 41 -1.54 2.26 30.35
C ILE A 41 -2.79 2.91 29.71
N GLU A 42 -3.77 3.27 30.54
CA GLU A 42 -4.98 3.96 30.10
C GLU A 42 -4.70 5.44 29.80
N SER A 43 -4.02 5.70 28.67
CA SER A 43 -3.70 7.04 28.22
C SER A 43 -3.93 7.20 26.74
N VAL A 44 -4.62 8.26 26.34
CA VAL A 44 -4.84 8.62 24.92
C VAL A 44 -3.52 8.77 24.17
N ILE A 45 -2.49 9.31 24.84
CA ILE A 45 -1.15 9.48 24.26
C ILE A 45 -0.54 8.11 23.95
N PHE A 46 -0.65 7.16 24.89
CA PHE A 46 -0.11 5.81 24.71
C PHE A 46 -0.82 5.07 23.57
N TYR A 47 -2.15 5.12 23.51
CA TYR A 47 -2.90 4.50 22.41
C TYR A 47 -2.54 5.11 21.05
N THR A 48 -2.36 6.43 20.99
CA THR A 48 -1.93 7.12 19.77
C THR A 48 -0.53 6.69 19.35
N PHE A 49 0.40 6.59 20.31
CA PHE A 49 1.76 6.12 20.06
C PHE A 49 1.77 4.65 19.58
N ALA A 50 1.06 3.76 20.29
CA ALA A 50 0.92 2.35 19.90
C ALA A 50 0.36 2.20 18.48
N LYS A 51 -0.64 3.03 18.13
CA LYS A 51 -1.20 3.06 16.77
C LYS A 51 -0.18 3.53 15.74
N GLY A 52 0.62 4.53 16.03
CA GLY A 52 1.71 5.00 15.17
C GLY A 52 2.74 3.90 14.89
N VAL A 53 3.18 3.21 15.95
CA VAL A 53 4.15 2.11 15.83
C VAL A 53 3.57 0.95 15.02
N SER A 54 2.35 0.52 15.31
CA SER A 54 1.70 -0.58 14.59
C SER A 54 1.51 -0.26 13.11
N TYR A 55 1.11 0.97 12.79
CA TYR A 55 1.01 1.44 11.41
C TYR A 55 2.34 1.40 10.66
N LEU A 56 3.44 1.84 11.30
CA LEU A 56 4.77 1.76 10.71
C LEU A 56 5.21 0.32 10.45
N CYS A 57 4.96 -0.60 11.38
CA CYS A 57 5.24 -2.03 11.19
C CYS A 57 4.48 -2.61 10.01
N GLY A 58 3.18 -2.33 9.93
CA GLY A 58 2.36 -2.74 8.81
C GLY A 58 2.85 -2.16 7.48
N MET A 59 3.21 -0.88 7.45
CA MET A 59 3.69 -0.21 6.25
C MET A 59 5.04 -0.75 5.76
N LEU A 60 5.98 -1.04 6.66
CA LEU A 60 7.26 -1.67 6.31
C LEU A 60 7.06 -3.07 5.75
N ASN A 61 6.19 -3.87 6.38
CA ASN A 61 5.81 -5.18 5.85
C ASN A 61 5.21 -5.07 4.44
N SER A 62 4.30 -4.11 4.23
CA SER A 62 3.70 -3.85 2.91
C SER A 62 4.77 -3.51 1.86
N TYR A 63 5.74 -2.67 2.21
CA TYR A 63 6.85 -2.34 1.32
C TYR A 63 7.66 -3.59 0.93
N LEU A 64 8.05 -4.40 1.91
CA LEU A 64 8.85 -5.61 1.69
C LEU A 64 8.11 -6.63 0.81
N LEU A 65 6.85 -6.92 1.12
CA LEU A 65 6.05 -7.86 0.35
C LEU A 65 5.75 -7.34 -1.07
N ASN A 66 5.45 -6.07 -1.22
CA ASN A 66 5.26 -5.49 -2.55
C ASN A 66 6.55 -5.56 -3.38
N ARG A 67 7.70 -5.29 -2.77
CA ARG A 67 9.00 -5.39 -3.42
C ARG A 67 9.35 -6.82 -3.82
N CYS A 68 9.20 -7.77 -2.90
CA CYS A 68 9.68 -9.15 -3.09
C CYS A 68 8.69 -10.04 -3.84
N TRP A 69 7.39 -9.74 -3.74
CA TRP A 69 6.35 -10.64 -4.24
C TRP A 69 5.45 -10.01 -5.31
N THR A 70 4.89 -8.84 -5.05
CA THR A 70 3.93 -8.20 -5.99
C THR A 70 4.64 -7.70 -7.25
N PHE A 71 5.74 -6.99 -7.08
CA PHE A 71 6.49 -6.33 -8.17
C PHE A 71 7.89 -6.94 -8.34
N LYS A 72 7.96 -8.27 -8.41
CA LYS A 72 9.20 -8.99 -8.70
C LYS A 72 9.83 -8.48 -10.00
N GLY A 73 11.17 -8.31 -9.99
CA GLY A 73 11.92 -7.84 -11.16
C GLY A 73 12.13 -6.32 -11.21
N SER A 74 11.51 -5.55 -10.31
CA SER A 74 11.80 -4.13 -10.16
C SER A 74 13.21 -3.92 -9.63
N GLN A 75 14.16 -3.72 -10.53
CA GLN A 75 15.54 -3.38 -10.16
C GLN A 75 15.67 -1.87 -10.02
N SER A 76 15.88 -1.39 -8.81
CA SER A 76 16.30 -0.02 -8.54
C SER A 76 17.67 -0.03 -7.89
N THR A 77 18.54 0.81 -8.37
CA THR A 77 19.89 0.98 -7.80
C THR A 77 19.89 1.69 -6.45
N ASN A 78 18.76 2.30 -6.05
CA ASN A 78 18.64 3.05 -4.81
C ASN A 78 17.37 2.66 -4.03
N GLU A 79 17.54 1.76 -3.04
CA GLU A 79 16.48 1.26 -2.18
C GLU A 79 15.85 2.36 -1.31
N VAL A 80 16.65 3.30 -0.79
CA VAL A 80 16.15 4.40 0.04
C VAL A 80 15.19 5.29 -0.77
N ARG A 81 15.54 5.60 -2.01
CA ARG A 81 14.67 6.39 -2.89
C ARG A 81 13.36 5.66 -3.19
N ARG A 82 13.40 4.33 -3.35
CA ARG A 82 12.21 3.50 -3.56
C ARG A 82 11.32 3.52 -2.32
N LEU A 83 11.89 3.37 -1.14
CA LEU A 83 11.16 3.44 0.13
C LEU A 83 10.50 4.81 0.30
N ILE A 84 11.23 5.90 0.08
CA ILE A 84 10.68 7.27 0.17
C ILE A 84 9.49 7.44 -0.79
N ARG A 85 9.61 7.00 -2.05
CA ARG A 85 8.49 7.06 -3.00
C ARG A 85 7.28 6.24 -2.53
N PHE A 86 7.53 5.06 -1.98
CA PHE A 86 6.47 4.22 -1.41
C PHE A 86 5.75 4.93 -0.25
N LEU A 87 6.50 5.55 0.66
CA LEU A 87 5.94 6.33 1.76
C LEU A 87 5.10 7.51 1.25
N LEU A 88 5.61 8.25 0.28
CA LEU A 88 4.89 9.38 -0.33
C LEU A 88 3.58 8.91 -0.97
N VAL A 89 3.59 7.82 -1.75
CA VAL A 89 2.37 7.26 -2.37
C VAL A 89 1.35 6.89 -1.31
N ASN A 90 1.76 6.24 -0.22
CA ASN A 90 0.84 5.85 0.86
C ASN A 90 0.26 7.07 1.59
N THR A 91 1.08 8.09 1.87
CA THR A 91 0.62 9.34 2.51
C THR A 91 -0.40 10.08 1.62
N VAL A 92 -0.11 10.21 0.33
CA VAL A 92 -1.04 10.84 -0.63
C VAL A 92 -2.32 10.01 -0.76
N SER A 93 -2.20 8.68 -0.80
CA SER A 93 -3.36 7.77 -0.83
C SER A 93 -4.27 7.93 0.39
N LEU A 94 -3.69 8.11 1.57
CA LEU A 94 -4.46 8.40 2.80
C LEU A 94 -5.23 9.72 2.67
N GLY A 95 -4.58 10.77 2.17
CA GLY A 95 -5.23 12.06 1.91
C GLY A 95 -6.39 11.95 0.90
N ILE A 96 -6.17 11.24 -0.20
CA ILE A 96 -7.21 10.98 -1.22
C ILE A 96 -8.38 10.21 -0.61
N ASN A 97 -8.12 9.17 0.20
CA ASN A 97 -9.16 8.40 0.86
C ASN A 97 -10.04 9.28 1.75
N SER A 98 -9.42 10.05 2.64
CA SER A 98 -10.13 10.94 3.56
C SER A 98 -10.94 12.01 2.82
N LEU A 99 -10.36 12.64 1.79
CA LEU A 99 -11.05 13.63 0.97
C LEU A 99 -12.23 13.01 0.20
N SER A 100 -12.05 11.81 -0.35
CA SER A 100 -13.10 11.11 -1.08
C SER A 100 -14.29 10.77 -0.18
N ILE A 101 -14.05 10.29 1.05
CA ILE A 101 -15.11 10.02 2.02
C ILE A 101 -15.87 11.32 2.31
N TYR A 102 -15.15 12.42 2.60
CA TYR A 102 -15.75 13.71 2.85
C TYR A 102 -16.65 14.17 1.69
N VAL A 103 -16.15 14.12 0.45
CA VAL A 103 -16.90 14.51 -0.74
C VAL A 103 -18.14 13.64 -0.93
N PHE A 104 -18.00 12.29 -0.83
CA PHE A 104 -19.12 11.38 -1.04
C PHE A 104 -20.23 11.54 0.02
N LEU A 105 -19.87 11.82 1.27
CA LEU A 105 -20.85 12.10 2.33
C LEU A 105 -21.58 13.42 2.05
N ASN A 106 -20.90 14.46 1.57
CA ASN A 106 -21.53 15.72 1.17
C ASN A 106 -22.45 15.58 -0.08
N LEU A 107 -22.23 14.57 -0.90
CA LEU A 107 -23.12 14.19 -2.00
C LEU A 107 -24.33 13.35 -1.54
N ASN A 108 -24.58 13.27 -0.22
CA ASN A 108 -25.66 12.50 0.40
C ASN A 108 -25.60 10.98 0.12
N LEU A 109 -24.43 10.44 -0.21
CA LEU A 109 -24.24 8.99 -0.27
C LEU A 109 -24.25 8.39 1.13
N SER A 110 -24.72 7.15 1.25
CA SER A 110 -24.68 6.46 2.55
C SER A 110 -23.24 6.29 3.03
N HIS A 111 -23.03 6.20 4.35
CA HIS A 111 -21.71 6.06 4.95
C HIS A 111 -20.96 4.82 4.40
N ILE A 112 -21.64 3.69 4.27
CA ILE A 112 -21.09 2.45 3.76
C ILE A 112 -20.69 2.60 2.28
N THR A 113 -21.53 3.20 1.45
CA THR A 113 -21.25 3.44 0.04
C THR A 113 -20.06 4.38 -0.14
N SER A 114 -20.00 5.46 0.64
CA SER A 114 -18.89 6.42 0.61
C SER A 114 -17.57 5.76 0.98
N LEU A 115 -17.55 4.93 2.03
CA LEU A 115 -16.37 4.19 2.46
C LEU A 115 -15.88 3.21 1.37
N PHE A 116 -16.81 2.45 0.77
CA PHE A 116 -16.48 1.47 -0.25
C PHE A 116 -15.89 2.15 -1.51
N LEU A 117 -16.55 3.20 -2.01
CA LEU A 117 -16.10 3.94 -3.19
C LEU A 117 -14.74 4.64 -2.95
N ALA A 118 -14.56 5.27 -1.79
CA ALA A 118 -13.29 5.90 -1.43
C ALA A 118 -12.16 4.88 -1.33
N THR A 119 -12.43 3.70 -0.76
CA THR A 119 -11.44 2.62 -0.68
C THR A 119 -11.07 2.09 -2.06
N ALA A 120 -12.03 1.84 -2.94
CA ALA A 120 -11.80 1.36 -4.30
C ALA A 120 -10.99 2.37 -5.13
N LEU A 121 -11.32 3.65 -5.03
CA LEU A 121 -10.58 4.74 -5.68
C LEU A 121 -9.13 4.80 -5.19
N THR A 122 -8.94 4.80 -3.88
CA THR A 122 -7.62 4.88 -3.25
C THR A 122 -6.78 3.64 -3.55
N PHE A 123 -7.39 2.46 -3.56
CA PHE A 123 -6.70 1.21 -3.93
C PHE A 123 -6.18 1.28 -5.37
N SER A 124 -7.03 1.72 -6.31
CA SER A 124 -6.67 1.85 -7.73
C SER A 124 -5.52 2.84 -7.93
N PHE A 125 -5.59 3.98 -7.26
CA PHE A 125 -4.55 5.01 -7.27
C PHE A 125 -3.24 4.48 -6.69
N ASN A 126 -3.28 3.88 -5.51
CA ASN A 126 -2.13 3.34 -4.81
C ASN A 126 -1.45 2.23 -5.61
N PHE A 127 -2.23 1.28 -6.16
CA PHE A 127 -1.69 0.23 -7.02
C PHE A 127 -0.99 0.81 -8.26
N THR A 128 -1.64 1.75 -8.95
CA THR A 128 -1.12 2.34 -10.18
C THR A 128 0.20 3.08 -9.94
N LEU A 129 0.26 3.92 -8.90
CA LEU A 129 1.49 4.65 -8.58
C LEU A 129 2.61 3.72 -8.07
N ASN A 130 2.28 2.72 -7.25
CA ASN A 130 3.29 1.74 -6.85
C ASN A 130 3.88 1.03 -8.07
N LYS A 131 3.04 0.60 -9.01
CA LYS A 131 3.48 -0.10 -10.21
C LYS A 131 4.30 0.78 -11.16
N LEU A 132 3.84 2.01 -11.44
CA LEU A 132 4.42 2.87 -12.46
C LEU A 132 5.57 3.74 -11.96
N TRP A 133 5.61 4.05 -10.68
CA TRP A 133 6.57 5.02 -10.14
C TRP A 133 7.48 4.44 -9.06
N VAL A 134 6.95 3.69 -8.09
CA VAL A 134 7.74 3.12 -6.99
C VAL A 134 8.55 1.92 -7.46
N PHE A 135 7.87 0.94 -8.07
CA PHE A 135 8.44 -0.35 -8.50
C PHE A 135 8.63 -0.44 -10.02
N ARG A 136 8.86 0.69 -10.67
CA ARG A 136 9.07 0.74 -12.12
C ARG A 136 10.29 -0.10 -12.52
N GLU A 137 10.08 -1.06 -13.43
CA GLU A 137 11.15 -1.80 -14.07
C GLU A 137 12.04 -0.87 -14.90
N ASN A 138 13.36 -0.88 -14.66
CA ASN A 138 14.31 -0.23 -15.55
C ASN A 138 14.51 -1.09 -16.81
N ARG A 139 13.59 -0.95 -17.77
CA ARG A 139 13.65 -1.67 -19.08
C ARG A 139 14.94 -1.45 -19.86
N MET A 140 15.74 -0.45 -19.49
CA MET A 140 17.01 -0.17 -20.18
C MET A 140 18.12 -1.16 -19.85
N MET A 141 18.15 -1.75 -18.64
CA MET A 141 19.18 -2.73 -18.28
C MET A 141 18.92 -4.13 -18.87
N VAL A 142 17.66 -4.52 -19.08
CA VAL A 142 17.32 -5.82 -19.68
C VAL A 142 17.72 -5.89 -21.15
N LYS A 143 17.81 -4.75 -21.86
CA LYS A 143 18.32 -4.72 -23.23
C LYS A 143 19.85 -4.84 -23.33
N ALA A 144 20.59 -4.37 -22.32
CA ALA A 144 22.05 -4.42 -22.32
C ALA A 144 22.63 -5.80 -21.97
N THR A 145 21.84 -6.68 -21.34
CA THR A 145 22.26 -8.07 -21.00
C THR A 145 21.81 -9.11 -22.02
N ARG A 146 21.08 -8.72 -23.07
CA ARG A 146 20.64 -9.59 -24.18
C ARG A 146 21.25 -9.26 -25.54
N GLY A 147 22.19 -8.35 -25.62
CA GLY A 147 23.06 -8.06 -26.75
C GLY A 147 24.50 -8.41 -26.41
#